data_19d2ed788d95483fa3ef8572a81fc6ff
#
_entry.id   19d2ed788d95483fa3ef8572a81fc6ff
#
_cell.length_a   1.000
_cell.length_b   1.000
_cell.length_c   1.000
_cell.angle_alpha   90.00
_cell.angle_beta   90.00
_cell.angle_gamma   90.00
#
_symmetry.space_group_name_H-M   'P 1'
#
loop_
_entity.id
_entity.type
_entity.pdbx_description
1 polymer ?
#
loop_
_entity_poly.entity_id
_entity_poly.type
_entity_poly.pdbx_seq_one_letter_code
_entity_poly.pdbx_strand_id
1 'polypeptide(L)'
;KILPAIKYCKKKKISVEGPLPADSAFIKNNQNKYDIFICMFHDQALIPVKMISFDETVNYTAGLSFVRTSPDHGTGLDIAKKFIASPNSLIAALKSASKIAQARRK
;
A
#
# COMPACT_ATOMS: atom_id res chain seq x y z
N LYS A 1 15.45 -15.11 6.82
CA LYS A 1 14.11 -14.92 7.42
C LYS A 1 13.00 -15.05 6.36
N ILE A 2 13.14 -14.48 5.17
CA ILE A 2 12.10 -14.46 4.11
C ILE A 2 11.74 -15.86 3.62
N LEU A 3 12.70 -16.68 3.21
CA LEU A 3 12.43 -18.03 2.71
C LEU A 3 11.66 -18.93 3.69
N PRO A 4 11.99 -18.96 4.99
CA PRO A 4 11.17 -19.67 5.97
C PRO A 4 9.73 -19.18 6.05
N ALA A 5 9.50 -17.85 5.97
CA ALA A 5 8.17 -17.28 5.96
C ALA A 5 7.37 -17.70 4.72
N ILE A 6 7.99 -17.69 3.53
CA ILE A 6 7.38 -18.18 2.30
C ILE A 6 6.98 -19.66 2.43
N LYS A 7 7.89 -20.50 2.96
CA LYS A 7 7.60 -21.93 3.21
C LYS A 7 6.43 -22.11 4.19
N TYR A 8 6.36 -21.29 5.23
CA TYR A 8 5.25 -21.31 6.18
C TYR A 8 3.91 -20.93 5.51
N CYS A 9 3.88 -19.85 4.72
CA CYS A 9 2.69 -19.44 3.97
C CYS A 9 2.20 -20.54 3.03
N LYS A 10 3.11 -21.17 2.28
CA LYS A 10 2.77 -22.30 1.40
C LYS A 10 2.16 -23.49 2.16
N LYS A 11 2.67 -23.82 3.35
CA LYS A 11 2.07 -24.85 4.22
C LYS A 11 0.64 -24.48 4.65
N LYS A 12 0.35 -23.18 4.78
CA LYS A 12 -1.00 -22.66 5.07
C LYS A 12 -1.87 -22.51 3.83
N LYS A 13 -1.46 -23.03 2.68
CA LYS A 13 -2.15 -22.94 1.38
C LYS A 13 -2.33 -21.49 0.90
N ILE A 14 -1.49 -20.57 1.34
CA ILE A 14 -1.44 -19.19 0.83
C ILE A 14 -0.54 -19.20 -0.40
N SER A 15 -1.07 -18.74 -1.55
CA SER A 15 -0.30 -18.57 -2.78
C SER A 15 0.70 -17.44 -2.57
N VAL A 16 1.99 -17.76 -2.56
CA VAL A 16 3.06 -16.79 -2.36
C VAL A 16 4.26 -17.15 -3.23
N GLU A 17 4.81 -16.16 -3.89
CA GLU A 17 6.04 -16.26 -4.67
C GLU A 17 7.10 -15.29 -4.13
N GLY A 18 8.36 -15.59 -4.38
CA GLY A 18 9.49 -14.75 -3.98
C GLY A 18 10.63 -15.56 -3.36
N PRO A 19 11.66 -14.87 -2.85
CA PRO A 19 11.81 -13.40 -2.91
C PRO A 19 12.02 -12.92 -4.35
N LEU A 20 11.44 -11.77 -4.70
CA LEU A 20 11.69 -11.10 -5.98
C LEU A 20 12.80 -10.05 -5.80
N PRO A 21 13.62 -9.79 -6.83
CA PRO A 21 14.51 -8.65 -6.83
C PRO A 21 13.70 -7.34 -6.73
N ALA A 22 14.12 -6.42 -5.86
CA ALA A 22 13.34 -5.22 -5.58
C ALA A 22 13.24 -4.27 -6.79
N ASP A 23 14.29 -4.22 -7.61
CA ASP A 23 14.39 -3.38 -8.80
C ASP A 23 13.44 -3.80 -9.93
N SER A 24 13.06 -5.06 -9.97
CA SER A 24 12.19 -5.63 -11.01
C SER A 24 10.84 -6.13 -10.46
N ALA A 25 10.61 -6.04 -9.16
CA ALA A 25 9.38 -6.52 -8.55
C ALA A 25 8.13 -5.85 -9.11
N PHE A 26 8.19 -4.56 -9.43
CA PHE A 26 7.04 -3.73 -9.81
C PHE A 26 6.88 -3.51 -11.32
N ILE A 27 7.55 -4.30 -12.17
CA ILE A 27 7.31 -4.23 -13.62
C ILE A 27 5.86 -4.60 -13.96
N LYS A 28 5.34 -4.08 -15.09
CA LYS A 28 3.94 -4.23 -15.50
C LYS A 28 3.46 -5.69 -15.50
N ASN A 29 4.30 -6.63 -15.94
CA ASN A 29 3.96 -8.04 -15.94
C ASN A 29 3.70 -8.59 -14.52
N ASN A 30 4.50 -8.17 -13.54
CA ASN A 30 4.33 -8.56 -12.15
C ASN A 30 3.11 -7.88 -11.52
N GLN A 31 2.83 -6.62 -11.86
CA GLN A 31 1.62 -5.93 -11.40
C GLN A 31 0.34 -6.64 -11.84
N ASN A 32 0.34 -7.24 -13.02
CA ASN A 32 -0.80 -8.02 -13.52
C ASN A 32 -0.86 -9.45 -12.95
N LYS A 33 0.24 -9.94 -12.38
CA LYS A 33 0.36 -11.31 -11.87
C LYS A 33 -0.01 -11.43 -10.39
N TYR A 34 0.31 -10.41 -9.59
CA TYR A 34 0.20 -10.47 -8.14
C TYR A 34 -0.86 -9.51 -7.61
N ASP A 35 -1.68 -9.98 -6.69
CA ASP A 35 -2.68 -9.16 -6.00
C ASP A 35 -2.06 -8.21 -4.97
N ILE A 36 -0.94 -8.62 -4.36
CA ILE A 36 -0.28 -7.88 -3.27
C ILE A 36 1.24 -8.05 -3.37
N PHE A 37 1.97 -6.96 -3.15
CA PHE A 37 3.41 -6.95 -2.96
C PHE A 37 3.74 -6.70 -1.49
N ILE A 38 4.55 -7.59 -0.90
CA ILE A 38 5.04 -7.45 0.48
C ILE A 38 6.48 -6.98 0.43
N CYS A 39 6.71 -5.77 0.89
CA CYS A 39 8.02 -5.13 0.95
C CYS A 39 8.55 -5.11 2.38
N MET A 40 9.85 -5.35 2.53
CA MET A 40 10.49 -5.41 3.85
C MET A 40 10.90 -4.03 4.37
N PHE A 41 11.09 -3.07 3.46
CA PHE A 41 11.49 -1.71 3.76
C PHE A 41 10.53 -0.71 3.14
N HIS A 42 10.30 0.39 3.85
CA HIS A 42 9.42 1.48 3.48
C HIS A 42 9.62 1.95 2.02
N ASP A 43 10.84 2.29 1.64
CA ASP A 43 11.11 2.86 0.32
C ASP A 43 10.96 1.86 -0.83
N GLN A 44 11.12 0.57 -0.56
CA GLN A 44 10.85 -0.48 -1.55
C GLN A 44 9.40 -0.45 -2.05
N ALA A 45 8.47 -0.07 -1.20
CA ALA A 45 7.06 0.05 -1.55
C ALA A 45 6.69 1.46 -2.02
N LEU A 46 7.11 2.49 -1.29
CA LEU A 46 6.62 3.85 -1.52
C LEU A 46 7.17 4.50 -2.79
N ILE A 47 8.39 4.19 -3.19
CA ILE A 47 8.93 4.72 -4.45
C ILE A 47 8.04 4.29 -5.63
N PRO A 48 7.83 2.99 -5.90
CA PRO A 48 6.99 2.58 -7.03
C PRO A 48 5.52 3.01 -6.87
N VAL A 49 4.98 2.97 -5.66
CA VAL A 49 3.58 3.40 -5.42
C VAL A 49 3.39 4.88 -5.76
N LYS A 50 4.29 5.74 -5.32
CA LYS A 50 4.22 7.18 -5.63
C LYS A 50 4.52 7.51 -7.10
N MET A 51 5.29 6.68 -7.78
CA MET A 51 5.49 6.81 -9.23
C MET A 51 4.22 6.44 -10.02
N ILE A 52 3.42 5.51 -9.53
CA ILE A 52 2.19 5.05 -10.18
C ILE A 52 1.02 5.99 -9.86
N SER A 53 0.87 6.40 -8.60
CA SER A 53 -0.31 7.15 -8.15
C SER A 53 0.03 8.04 -6.94
N PHE A 54 0.63 9.20 -7.20
CA PHE A 54 1.07 10.11 -6.14
C PHE A 54 -0.09 10.65 -5.30
N ASP A 55 -1.17 11.10 -5.97
CA ASP A 55 -2.27 11.82 -5.33
C ASP A 55 -3.36 10.91 -4.71
N GLU A 56 -3.41 9.65 -5.10
CA GLU A 56 -4.47 8.72 -4.67
C GLU A 56 -3.97 7.64 -3.70
N THR A 57 -2.70 7.69 -3.33
CA THR A 57 -2.13 6.73 -2.39
C THR A 57 -2.73 6.89 -1.01
N VAL A 58 -3.12 5.77 -0.41
CA VAL A 58 -3.74 5.71 0.90
C VAL A 58 -2.95 4.79 1.82
N ASN A 59 -2.61 5.27 2.99
CA ASN A 59 -2.06 4.43 4.05
C ASN A 59 -3.22 3.73 4.77
N TYR A 60 -3.22 2.40 4.76
CA TYR A 60 -4.20 1.56 5.45
C TYR A 60 -3.50 0.66 6.47
N THR A 61 -3.94 0.70 7.73
CA THR A 61 -3.42 -0.19 8.77
C THR A 61 -4.28 -1.46 8.86
N ALA A 62 -3.72 -2.58 8.40
CA ALA A 62 -4.37 -3.88 8.47
C ALA A 62 -4.29 -4.48 9.88
N GLY A 63 -5.25 -5.36 10.24
CA GLY A 63 -5.25 -6.12 11.49
C GLY A 63 -5.88 -5.41 12.70
N LEU A 64 -6.37 -4.19 12.56
CA LEU A 64 -7.11 -3.49 13.61
C LEU A 64 -8.59 -3.91 13.62
N SER A 65 -9.22 -3.85 14.79
CA SER A 65 -10.67 -4.07 14.95
C SER A 65 -11.53 -2.98 14.30
N PHE A 66 -10.98 -1.81 14.09
CA PHE A 66 -11.58 -0.68 13.37
C PHE A 66 -10.82 -0.37 12.08
N VAL A 67 -11.45 0.36 11.16
CA VAL A 67 -10.80 0.79 9.92
C VAL A 67 -9.98 2.06 10.18
N ARG A 68 -8.68 1.99 9.85
CA ARG A 68 -7.78 3.14 9.92
C ARG A 68 -7.15 3.37 8.55
N THR A 69 -7.49 4.49 7.95
CA THR A 69 -6.86 5.01 6.73
C THR A 69 -6.31 6.41 6.99
N SER A 70 -5.29 6.80 6.26
CA SER A 70 -4.79 8.18 6.25
C SER A 70 -4.24 8.54 4.87
N PRO A 71 -4.19 9.84 4.54
CA PRO A 71 -3.44 10.30 3.38
C PRO A 71 -1.99 9.84 3.47
N ASP A 72 -1.39 9.57 2.33
CA ASP A 72 0.02 9.20 2.22
C ASP A 72 0.83 10.34 1.59
N HIS A 73 0.89 11.48 2.26
CA HIS A 73 1.69 12.63 1.86
C HIS A 73 2.76 12.97 2.92
N GLY A 74 3.83 13.59 2.48
CA GLY A 74 4.89 14.11 3.35
C GLY A 74 4.46 15.37 4.12
N THR A 75 5.40 15.97 4.81
CA THR A 75 5.18 17.15 5.67
C THR A 75 4.78 18.40 4.89
N GLY A 76 5.05 18.47 3.56
CA GLY A 76 4.65 19.57 2.70
C GLY A 76 5.18 20.94 3.16
N LEU A 77 6.38 20.99 3.75
CA LEU A 77 6.96 22.23 4.29
C LEU A 77 7.11 23.32 3.24
N ASP A 78 7.35 22.94 1.99
CA ASP A 78 7.50 23.83 0.84
C ASP A 78 6.19 24.53 0.45
N ILE A 79 5.05 23.95 0.78
CA ILE A 79 3.72 24.51 0.54
C ILE A 79 3.01 24.97 1.81
N ALA A 80 3.68 24.83 2.97
CA ALA A 80 3.15 25.29 4.23
C ALA A 80 2.79 26.79 4.15
N LYS A 81 1.64 27.20 4.69
CA LYS A 81 1.09 28.55 4.65
C LYS A 81 0.64 29.07 3.27
N LYS A 82 0.82 28.29 2.18
CA LYS A 82 0.39 28.73 0.82
C LYS A 82 -1.06 28.35 0.51
N PHE A 83 -1.69 27.49 1.32
CA PHE A 83 -3.09 27.00 1.13
C PHE A 83 -3.35 26.38 -0.25
N ILE A 84 -2.35 25.71 -0.84
CA ILE A 84 -2.42 25.08 -2.17
C ILE A 84 -2.30 23.55 -2.11
N ALA A 85 -2.42 22.94 -0.93
CA ALA A 85 -2.34 21.51 -0.77
C ALA A 85 -3.50 20.81 -1.50
N SER A 86 -3.19 19.72 -2.23
CA SER A 86 -4.20 18.89 -2.88
C SER A 86 -5.01 18.10 -1.83
N PRO A 87 -6.35 18.10 -1.87
CA PRO A 87 -7.19 17.29 -0.99
C PRO A 87 -7.33 15.84 -1.47
N ASN A 88 -6.80 15.47 -2.63
CA ASN A 88 -7.10 14.22 -3.31
C ASN A 88 -6.75 12.98 -2.46
N SER A 89 -5.59 12.97 -1.83
CA SER A 89 -5.17 11.86 -0.96
C SER A 89 -6.09 11.69 0.26
N LEU A 90 -6.59 12.79 0.85
CA LEU A 90 -7.57 12.73 1.94
C LEU A 90 -8.91 12.19 1.46
N ILE A 91 -9.38 12.65 0.30
CA ILE A 91 -10.61 12.15 -0.32
C ILE A 91 -10.50 10.66 -0.62
N ALA A 92 -9.35 10.21 -1.16
CA ALA A 92 -9.08 8.81 -1.42
C ALA A 92 -9.08 7.98 -0.12
N ALA A 93 -8.47 8.49 0.95
CA ALA A 93 -8.46 7.83 2.26
C ALA A 93 -9.87 7.66 2.84
N LEU A 94 -10.72 8.70 2.77
CA LEU A 94 -12.11 8.64 3.23
C LEU A 94 -12.95 7.65 2.41
N LYS A 95 -12.83 7.66 1.08
CA LYS A 95 -13.51 6.70 0.20
C LYS A 95 -13.08 5.26 0.50
N SER A 96 -11.79 5.03 0.70
CA SER A 96 -11.24 3.72 1.06
C SER A 96 -11.75 3.24 2.42
N ALA A 97 -11.78 4.12 3.43
CA ALA A 97 -12.34 3.81 4.74
C ALA A 97 -13.80 3.37 4.66
N SER A 98 -14.62 4.12 3.92
CA SER A 98 -16.05 3.80 3.72
C SER A 98 -16.22 2.43 3.05
N LYS A 99 -15.48 2.18 1.95
CA LYS A 99 -15.53 0.91 1.22
C LYS A 99 -15.14 -0.29 2.09
N ILE A 100 -14.06 -0.17 2.87
CA ILE A 100 -13.59 -1.23 3.76
C ILE A 100 -14.59 -1.46 4.91
N ALA A 101 -15.13 -0.39 5.50
CA ALA A 101 -16.12 -0.51 6.57
C ALA A 101 -17.40 -1.20 6.09
N GLN A 102 -17.87 -0.92 4.89
CA GLN A 102 -19.01 -1.61 4.28
C GLN A 102 -18.71 -3.09 4.02
N ALA A 103 -17.52 -3.42 3.54
CA ALA A 103 -17.12 -4.80 3.29
C ALA A 103 -17.00 -5.65 4.57
N ARG A 104 -16.63 -5.01 5.70
CA ARG A 104 -16.54 -5.69 7.01
C ARG A 104 -17.90 -5.94 7.70
N ARG A 105 -18.97 -5.29 7.24
CA ARG A 105 -20.33 -5.48 7.80
C ARG A 105 -21.07 -6.67 7.19
N LYS A 106 -20.53 -7.25 6.11
CA LYS A 106 -21.02 -8.47 5.46
C LYS A 106 -20.40 -9.71 6.09
#